data_54a5fa1a66ed3ed7bb6bdc8b344e7842
#
_entry.id   54a5fa1a66ed3ed7bb6bdc8b344e7842
#
_cell.length_a   1.000
_cell.length_b   1.000
_cell.length_c   1.000
_cell.angle_alpha   90.00
_cell.angle_beta   90.00
_cell.angle_gamma   90.00
#
_symmetry.space_group_name_H-M   'P 1'
#
loop_
_entity.id
_entity.type
_entity.pdbx_description
1 polymer ?
#
loop_
_entity_poly.entity_id
_entity_poly.type
_entity_poly.pdbx_seq_one_letter_code
_entity_poly.pdbx_strand_id
1 'polypeptide(L)'
;MSNETILNITPERLSEIQRAWDAAQPFHYVVIDDFLAADFVEEILAAYPTPTGGAWEDTPYIHQRKKLTLNKDFPAPIQDFFRMTESEEFRSLVSSICRIPDLIADPGLTGGGLHQIMDGGYLDVHVDYNFHPRTKEHRRLNLLLYLNKDWKREYEGYLEFWDMETKRQLENIAPVFNRAVIFETNEISYHGHPRKLNLPPEVTRKSLAVYYYTKEREEIDTAMEHNTIFKQTTGLSGYVKTSLSAVVTLSERASSAAKKDLFETLSRRLFRKIKGLPRENK
;
A
#
# COMPACT_ATOMS: atom_id res chain seq x y z
N MET A 1 -27.23 4.20 8.06
CA MET A 1 -26.65 4.88 9.25
C MET A 1 -25.94 6.13 8.75
N SER A 2 -26.05 7.27 9.45
CA SER A 2 -25.30 8.49 9.07
C SER A 2 -23.80 8.28 9.36
N ASN A 3 -22.91 8.94 8.62
CA ASN A 3 -21.46 8.85 8.85
C ASN A 3 -21.07 9.29 10.28
N GLU A 4 -21.80 10.19 10.89
CA GLU A 4 -21.61 10.61 12.28
C GLU A 4 -21.76 9.47 13.32
N THR A 5 -22.51 8.42 12.96
CA THR A 5 -22.69 7.24 13.84
C THR A 5 -21.63 6.17 13.60
N ILE A 6 -20.98 6.20 12.43
CA ILE A 6 -20.00 5.18 11.99
C ILE A 6 -18.56 5.59 12.30
N LEU A 7 -18.26 6.90 12.21
CA LEU A 7 -16.94 7.47 12.44
C LEU A 7 -16.81 8.01 13.86
N ASN A 8 -15.73 7.71 14.52
CA ASN A 8 -15.43 8.28 15.84
C ASN A 8 -14.60 9.57 15.70
N ILE A 9 -15.14 10.56 14.97
CA ILE A 9 -14.48 11.84 14.69
C ILE A 9 -15.39 12.99 15.14
N THR A 10 -15.11 13.56 16.32
CA THR A 10 -15.76 14.80 16.79
C THR A 10 -15.11 16.04 16.12
N PRO A 11 -15.74 17.23 16.17
CA PRO A 11 -15.16 18.46 15.63
C PRO A 11 -13.78 18.80 16.23
N GLU A 12 -13.60 18.57 17.53
CA GLU A 12 -12.32 18.81 18.24
C GLU A 12 -11.25 17.85 17.71
N ARG A 13 -11.60 16.56 17.60
CA ARG A 13 -10.72 15.53 17.07
C ARG A 13 -10.37 15.77 15.60
N LEU A 14 -11.35 16.22 14.79
CA LEU A 14 -11.08 16.61 13.40
C LEU A 14 -10.01 17.70 13.33
N SER A 15 -10.10 18.73 14.20
CA SER A 15 -9.10 19.80 14.27
C SER A 15 -7.71 19.31 14.66
N GLU A 16 -7.62 18.28 15.52
CA GLU A 16 -6.35 17.64 15.88
C GLU A 16 -5.77 16.84 14.72
N ILE A 17 -6.59 16.06 14.03
CA ILE A 17 -6.23 15.28 12.85
C ILE A 17 -5.70 16.20 11.74
N GLN A 18 -6.38 17.31 11.48
CA GLN A 18 -5.97 18.31 10.49
C GLN A 18 -4.62 18.93 10.82
N ARG A 19 -4.39 19.29 12.09
CA ARG A 19 -3.08 19.83 12.53
C ARG A 19 -1.97 18.80 12.39
N ALA A 20 -2.24 17.52 12.70
CA ALA A 20 -1.26 16.45 12.53
C ALA A 20 -0.92 16.24 11.04
N TRP A 21 -1.91 16.29 10.16
CA TRP A 21 -1.71 16.24 8.72
C TRP A 21 -0.83 17.40 8.23
N ASP A 22 -1.15 18.63 8.61
CA ASP A 22 -0.44 19.83 8.18
C ASP A 22 1.02 19.87 8.69
N ALA A 23 1.30 19.23 9.84
CA ALA A 23 2.63 19.18 10.45
C ALA A 23 3.55 18.08 9.90
N ALA A 24 2.99 17.07 9.22
CA ALA A 24 3.76 15.91 8.78
C ALA A 24 4.74 16.26 7.64
N GLN A 25 5.97 15.74 7.70
CA GLN A 25 7.04 15.97 6.74
C GLN A 25 7.81 14.65 6.48
N PRO A 26 8.40 14.44 5.30
CA PRO A 26 8.50 15.31 4.11
C PRO A 26 7.28 15.23 3.17
N PHE A 27 6.33 14.36 3.43
CA PHE A 27 5.03 14.28 2.79
C PHE A 27 3.94 14.20 3.86
N HIS A 28 2.72 14.54 3.51
CA HIS A 28 1.63 14.58 4.46
C HIS A 28 1.10 13.18 4.78
N TYR A 29 0.90 12.92 6.07
CA TYR A 29 0.22 11.72 6.57
C TYR A 29 -0.40 11.99 7.94
N VAL A 30 -1.36 11.17 8.32
CA VAL A 30 -1.94 11.15 9.66
C VAL A 30 -2.30 9.74 10.09
N VAL A 31 -2.10 9.46 11.37
CA VAL A 31 -2.49 8.21 12.04
C VAL A 31 -3.67 8.51 12.95
N ILE A 32 -4.75 7.77 12.79
CA ILE A 32 -6.01 7.96 13.51
C ILE A 32 -6.37 6.65 14.21
N ASP A 33 -6.18 6.60 15.52
CA ASP A 33 -6.62 5.46 16.34
C ASP A 33 -8.14 5.54 16.57
N ASP A 34 -8.78 4.41 16.88
CA ASP A 34 -10.22 4.33 17.07
C ASP A 34 -11.02 5.07 15.98
N PHE A 35 -10.69 4.77 14.74
CA PHE A 35 -11.22 5.49 13.56
C PHE A 35 -12.72 5.29 13.36
N LEU A 36 -13.18 4.04 13.45
CA LEU A 36 -14.57 3.66 13.33
C LEU A 36 -15.23 3.47 14.71
N ALA A 37 -16.56 3.55 14.76
CA ALA A 37 -17.32 3.12 15.91
C ALA A 37 -17.01 1.66 16.25
N ALA A 38 -16.91 1.35 17.56
CA ALA A 38 -16.44 0.05 18.04
C ALA A 38 -17.27 -1.13 17.49
N ASP A 39 -18.58 -1.03 17.49
CA ASP A 39 -19.46 -2.11 17.03
C ASP A 39 -19.27 -2.36 15.53
N PHE A 40 -19.13 -1.30 14.72
CA PHE A 40 -19.00 -1.43 13.28
C PHE A 40 -17.65 -2.06 12.88
N VAL A 41 -16.55 -1.66 13.52
CA VAL A 41 -15.24 -2.27 13.21
C VAL A 41 -15.15 -3.73 13.67
N GLU A 42 -15.85 -4.10 14.75
CA GLU A 42 -15.96 -5.49 15.18
C GLU A 42 -16.77 -6.34 14.17
N GLU A 43 -17.85 -5.81 13.62
CA GLU A 43 -18.61 -6.47 12.56
C GLU A 43 -17.77 -6.68 11.30
N ILE A 44 -16.96 -5.68 10.92
CA ILE A 44 -16.01 -5.79 9.79
C ILE A 44 -14.98 -6.90 10.07
N LEU A 45 -14.39 -6.93 11.26
CA LEU A 45 -13.40 -7.95 11.61
C LEU A 45 -14.04 -9.35 11.64
N ALA A 46 -15.24 -9.50 12.21
CA ALA A 46 -15.97 -10.77 12.26
C ALA A 46 -16.32 -11.29 10.86
N ALA A 47 -16.61 -10.38 9.93
CA ALA A 47 -16.93 -10.73 8.54
C ALA A 47 -15.69 -10.91 7.65
N TYR A 48 -14.47 -10.66 8.17
CA TYR A 48 -13.25 -10.69 7.35
C TYR A 48 -12.95 -12.12 6.87
N PRO A 49 -12.84 -12.37 5.54
CA PRO A 49 -12.70 -13.71 5.02
C PRO A 49 -11.39 -14.38 5.47
N THR A 50 -11.44 -15.69 5.72
CA THR A 50 -10.23 -16.47 6.01
C THR A 50 -9.30 -16.54 4.79
N PRO A 51 -7.98 -16.79 4.95
CA PRO A 51 -7.04 -16.88 3.82
C PRO A 51 -7.39 -17.98 2.81
N THR A 52 -8.16 -18.99 3.24
CA THR A 52 -8.58 -20.13 2.41
C THR A 52 -10.03 -20.00 1.94
N GLY A 53 -10.75 -18.98 2.43
CA GLY A 53 -12.15 -18.73 2.11
C GLY A 53 -12.29 -17.54 1.17
N GLY A 54 -12.78 -17.76 -0.05
CA GLY A 54 -13.06 -16.69 -1.00
C GLY A 54 -12.14 -16.66 -2.22
N ALA A 55 -12.38 -15.67 -3.09
CA ALA A 55 -11.63 -15.49 -4.34
C ALA A 55 -10.40 -14.58 -4.13
N TRP A 56 -9.55 -14.94 -3.19
CA TRP A 56 -8.29 -14.22 -2.97
C TRP A 56 -7.36 -14.33 -4.17
N GLU A 57 -6.80 -13.20 -4.55
CA GLU A 57 -5.72 -13.14 -5.54
C GLU A 57 -4.38 -13.14 -4.80
N ASP A 58 -3.55 -14.13 -5.07
CA ASP A 58 -2.14 -14.15 -4.66
C ASP A 58 -1.30 -13.80 -5.89
N THR A 59 -0.71 -12.61 -5.87
CA THR A 59 0.19 -12.18 -6.95
C THR A 59 1.61 -12.12 -6.39
N PRO A 60 2.33 -13.26 -6.32
CA PRO A 60 3.68 -13.29 -5.84
C PRO A 60 4.58 -12.51 -6.80
N TYR A 61 5.29 -11.55 -6.25
CA TYR A 61 6.25 -10.72 -6.96
C TYR A 61 7.54 -10.62 -6.14
N ILE A 62 8.65 -10.29 -6.78
CA ILE A 62 9.95 -10.24 -6.09
C ILE A 62 9.97 -9.23 -4.93
N HIS A 63 9.16 -8.19 -5.00
CA HIS A 63 9.02 -7.14 -3.98
C HIS A 63 7.83 -7.35 -3.04
N GLN A 64 7.02 -8.40 -3.27
CA GLN A 64 5.84 -8.73 -2.49
C GLN A 64 5.72 -10.25 -2.33
N ARG A 65 5.41 -10.72 -1.14
CA ARG A 65 5.25 -12.15 -0.89
C ARG A 65 4.13 -12.42 0.09
N LYS A 66 3.35 -13.49 -0.17
CA LYS A 66 2.27 -13.97 0.69
C LYS A 66 1.23 -12.90 1.04
N LYS A 67 1.01 -11.95 0.14
CA LYS A 67 -0.02 -10.95 0.23
C LYS A 67 -1.20 -11.37 -0.63
N LEU A 68 -2.32 -11.65 0.01
CA LEU A 68 -3.59 -11.91 -0.62
C LEU A 68 -4.38 -10.61 -0.76
N THR A 69 -5.06 -10.43 -1.88
CA THR A 69 -5.95 -9.29 -2.13
C THR A 69 -7.34 -9.78 -2.54
N LEU A 70 -8.37 -9.06 -2.08
CA LEU A 70 -9.76 -9.28 -2.48
C LEU A 70 -10.40 -7.91 -2.70
N ASN A 71 -10.96 -7.67 -3.89
CA ASN A 71 -11.52 -6.37 -4.30
C ASN A 71 -12.99 -6.42 -4.75
N LYS A 72 -13.66 -7.54 -4.54
CA LYS A 72 -15.08 -7.74 -4.88
C LYS A 72 -15.71 -8.83 -4.01
N ASP A 73 -17.02 -9.00 -4.14
CA ASP A 73 -17.78 -10.06 -3.46
C ASP A 73 -17.63 -10.04 -1.93
N PHE A 74 -17.66 -8.83 -1.36
CA PHE A 74 -17.47 -8.61 0.06
C PHE A 74 -18.69 -9.05 0.89
N PRO A 75 -18.47 -9.58 2.12
CA PRO A 75 -19.52 -9.64 3.13
C PRO A 75 -20.12 -8.27 3.46
N ALA A 76 -21.39 -8.25 3.87
CA ALA A 76 -22.16 -7.01 4.04
C ALA A 76 -21.47 -5.91 4.87
N PRO A 77 -20.90 -6.16 6.07
CA PRO A 77 -20.23 -5.10 6.84
C PRO A 77 -19.03 -4.47 6.10
N ILE A 78 -18.28 -5.28 5.34
CA ILE A 78 -17.15 -4.81 4.54
C ILE A 78 -17.63 -4.03 3.33
N GLN A 79 -18.71 -4.47 2.70
CA GLN A 79 -19.35 -3.74 1.60
C GLN A 79 -19.85 -2.37 2.07
N ASP A 80 -20.44 -2.30 3.27
CA ASP A 80 -20.90 -1.06 3.87
C ASP A 80 -19.76 -0.09 4.15
N PHE A 81 -18.59 -0.60 4.60
CA PHE A 81 -17.39 0.21 4.75
C PHE A 81 -16.95 0.83 3.41
N PHE A 82 -16.82 0.04 2.34
CA PHE A 82 -16.43 0.58 1.05
C PHE A 82 -17.47 1.58 0.49
N ARG A 83 -18.75 1.29 0.64
CA ARG A 83 -19.83 2.20 0.24
C ARG A 83 -19.76 3.53 1.03
N MET A 84 -19.45 3.47 2.34
CA MET A 84 -19.21 4.66 3.14
C MET A 84 -18.03 5.46 2.59
N THR A 85 -16.90 4.81 2.31
CA THR A 85 -15.70 5.51 1.80
C THR A 85 -15.86 6.11 0.41
N GLU A 86 -16.84 5.64 -0.37
CA GLU A 86 -17.23 6.21 -1.67
C GLU A 86 -18.19 7.38 -1.55
N SER A 87 -18.87 7.55 -0.40
CA SER A 87 -19.88 8.58 -0.23
C SER A 87 -19.31 10.00 -0.33
N GLU A 88 -20.14 10.95 -0.74
CA GLU A 88 -19.76 12.36 -0.84
C GLU A 88 -19.38 12.93 0.53
N GLU A 89 -20.13 12.57 1.57
CA GLU A 89 -19.89 13.02 2.94
C GLU A 89 -18.51 12.57 3.44
N PHE A 90 -18.15 11.28 3.20
CA PHE A 90 -16.85 10.77 3.62
C PHE A 90 -15.71 11.40 2.81
N ARG A 91 -15.87 11.52 1.49
CA ARG A 91 -14.87 12.18 0.63
C ARG A 91 -14.69 13.66 1.02
N SER A 92 -15.75 14.36 1.36
CA SER A 92 -15.68 15.74 1.86
C SER A 92 -14.93 15.83 3.19
N LEU A 93 -15.16 14.89 4.12
CA LEU A 93 -14.39 14.78 5.35
C LEU A 93 -12.90 14.57 5.07
N VAL A 94 -12.55 13.58 4.24
CA VAL A 94 -11.15 13.30 3.87
C VAL A 94 -10.52 14.49 3.16
N SER A 95 -11.25 15.15 2.25
CA SER A 95 -10.80 16.41 1.61
C SER A 95 -10.49 17.49 2.64
N SER A 96 -11.33 17.63 3.67
CA SER A 96 -11.11 18.62 4.74
C SER A 96 -9.89 18.30 5.60
N ILE A 97 -9.63 17.01 5.86
CA ILE A 97 -8.44 16.55 6.58
C ILE A 97 -7.17 16.82 5.76
N CYS A 98 -7.18 16.40 4.50
CA CYS A 98 -5.99 16.34 3.65
C CYS A 98 -5.75 17.62 2.84
N ARG A 99 -6.61 18.62 2.90
CA ARG A 99 -6.55 19.87 2.12
C ARG A 99 -6.54 19.63 0.60
N ILE A 100 -7.09 18.51 0.15
CA ILE A 100 -7.17 18.14 -1.27
C ILE A 100 -8.65 18.16 -1.66
N PRO A 101 -9.09 19.13 -2.49
CA PRO A 101 -10.47 19.21 -2.96
C PRO A 101 -10.77 18.13 -4.02
N ASP A 102 -12.05 17.94 -4.30
CA ASP A 102 -12.58 17.15 -5.42
C ASP A 102 -12.06 15.71 -5.49
N LEU A 103 -11.90 15.07 -4.33
CA LEU A 103 -11.48 13.68 -4.25
C LEU A 103 -12.48 12.74 -4.95
N ILE A 104 -11.96 11.86 -5.79
CA ILE A 104 -12.67 10.83 -6.53
C ILE A 104 -12.33 9.49 -5.92
N ALA A 105 -13.35 8.70 -5.57
CA ALA A 105 -13.18 7.31 -5.16
C ALA A 105 -13.02 6.40 -6.39
N ASP A 106 -12.38 5.25 -6.23
CA ASP A 106 -12.35 4.17 -7.23
C ASP A 106 -13.27 3.02 -6.78
N PRO A 107 -14.50 2.94 -7.31
CA PRO A 107 -15.41 1.83 -6.99
C PRO A 107 -14.88 0.45 -7.41
N GLY A 108 -13.92 0.43 -8.33
CA GLY A 108 -13.24 -0.80 -8.77
C GLY A 108 -12.14 -1.27 -7.82
N LEU A 109 -11.82 -0.47 -6.79
CA LEU A 109 -10.76 -0.75 -5.81
C LEU A 109 -9.46 -1.23 -6.46
N THR A 110 -9.03 -0.58 -7.53
CA THR A 110 -7.82 -0.93 -8.30
C THR A 110 -6.59 -0.92 -7.41
N GLY A 111 -6.05 -2.10 -7.07
CA GLY A 111 -4.96 -2.27 -6.12
C GLY A 111 -5.35 -2.14 -4.64
N GLY A 112 -6.58 -1.71 -4.36
CA GLY A 112 -7.19 -1.60 -3.03
C GLY A 112 -8.00 -2.84 -2.63
N GLY A 113 -8.95 -2.66 -1.71
CA GLY A 113 -9.78 -3.72 -1.16
C GLY A 113 -9.24 -4.32 0.13
N LEU A 114 -9.48 -5.60 0.36
CA LEU A 114 -8.93 -6.33 1.50
C LEU A 114 -7.51 -6.80 1.20
N HIS A 115 -6.62 -6.57 2.13
CA HIS A 115 -5.26 -7.10 2.08
C HIS A 115 -5.01 -8.01 3.28
N GLN A 116 -4.61 -9.25 3.01
CA GLN A 116 -4.25 -10.22 4.04
C GLN A 116 -2.85 -10.76 3.79
N ILE A 117 -1.97 -10.64 4.79
CA ILE A 117 -0.57 -11.05 4.66
C ILE A 117 -0.27 -12.10 5.71
N MET A 118 0.30 -13.21 5.27
CA MET A 118 0.60 -14.37 6.11
C MET A 118 2.03 -14.37 6.60
N ASP A 119 2.33 -15.27 7.53
CA ASP A 119 3.68 -15.45 8.08
C ASP A 119 4.76 -15.54 6.99
N GLY A 120 5.88 -14.83 7.21
CA GLY A 120 6.98 -14.68 6.27
C GLY A 120 6.67 -13.76 5.08
N GLY A 121 5.48 -13.12 5.04
CA GLY A 121 5.11 -12.15 4.03
C GLY A 121 5.80 -10.80 4.22
N TYR A 122 5.90 -10.02 3.15
CA TYR A 122 6.48 -8.67 3.16
C TYR A 122 6.03 -7.89 1.92
N LEU A 123 6.20 -6.57 1.98
CA LEU A 123 6.07 -5.65 0.86
C LEU A 123 7.24 -4.66 0.93
N ASP A 124 8.13 -4.72 -0.06
CA ASP A 124 9.30 -3.84 -0.11
C ASP A 124 8.88 -2.36 -0.20
N VAL A 125 9.77 -1.47 0.23
CA VAL A 125 9.54 -0.02 0.20
C VAL A 125 9.40 0.46 -1.24
N HIS A 126 8.36 1.24 -1.50
CA HIS A 126 7.98 1.71 -2.83
C HIS A 126 7.24 3.05 -2.77
N VAL A 127 7.16 3.73 -3.91
CA VAL A 127 6.08 4.68 -4.20
C VAL A 127 5.07 4.01 -5.10
N ASP A 128 3.81 4.34 -4.90
CA ASP A 128 2.71 3.80 -5.69
C ASP A 128 2.71 4.34 -7.13
N TYR A 129 1.96 3.68 -8.03
CA TYR A 129 1.64 4.26 -9.33
C TYR A 129 0.89 5.59 -9.14
N ASN A 130 1.19 6.56 -10.00
CA ASN A 130 0.70 7.94 -9.84
C ASN A 130 -0.59 8.25 -10.64
N PHE A 131 -0.98 7.41 -11.59
CA PHE A 131 -2.21 7.57 -12.38
C PHE A 131 -3.06 6.31 -12.33
N HIS A 132 -4.37 6.47 -12.18
CA HIS A 132 -5.29 5.35 -12.30
C HIS A 132 -5.15 4.69 -13.69
N PRO A 133 -4.94 3.36 -13.79
CA PRO A 133 -4.55 2.73 -15.06
C PRO A 133 -5.61 2.87 -16.17
N ARG A 134 -6.90 2.98 -15.80
CA ARG A 134 -8.01 3.11 -16.75
C ARG A 134 -8.46 4.54 -16.96
N THR A 135 -8.76 5.28 -15.87
CA THR A 135 -9.37 6.62 -15.96
C THR A 135 -8.34 7.74 -16.13
N LYS A 136 -7.06 7.46 -15.86
CA LYS A 136 -5.94 8.41 -15.92
C LYS A 136 -6.04 9.57 -14.93
N GLU A 137 -6.88 9.45 -13.92
CA GLU A 137 -6.92 10.37 -12.80
C GLU A 137 -5.67 10.24 -11.93
N HIS A 138 -5.24 11.35 -11.34
CA HIS A 138 -4.06 11.41 -10.47
C HIS A 138 -4.34 10.74 -9.13
N ARG A 139 -3.54 9.77 -8.74
CA ARG A 139 -3.63 9.18 -7.40
C ARG A 139 -3.11 10.17 -6.37
N ARG A 140 -3.91 10.45 -5.35
CA ARG A 140 -3.63 11.49 -4.36
C ARG A 140 -3.43 10.95 -2.96
N LEU A 141 -4.25 10.00 -2.52
CA LEU A 141 -4.27 9.52 -1.15
C LEU A 141 -4.42 8.00 -1.08
N ASN A 142 -3.77 7.44 -0.08
CA ASN A 142 -4.06 6.11 0.45
C ASN A 142 -4.72 6.26 1.82
N LEU A 143 -5.81 5.52 2.03
CA LEU A 143 -6.38 5.25 3.34
C LEU A 143 -6.24 3.76 3.63
N LEU A 144 -5.55 3.42 4.72
CA LEU A 144 -5.40 2.05 5.20
C LEU A 144 -6.08 1.93 6.56
N LEU A 145 -7.02 0.99 6.71
CA LEU A 145 -7.61 0.64 8.00
C LEU A 145 -7.09 -0.73 8.44
N TYR A 146 -6.49 -0.80 9.62
CA TYR A 146 -5.94 -2.04 10.18
C TYR A 146 -6.93 -2.73 11.13
N LEU A 147 -6.94 -4.06 11.11
CA LEU A 147 -7.89 -4.90 11.85
C LEU A 147 -7.19 -5.96 12.72
N ASN A 148 -6.04 -5.64 13.29
CA ASN A 148 -5.24 -6.63 14.02
C ASN A 148 -5.25 -6.34 15.52
N LYS A 149 -6.04 -7.14 16.28
CA LYS A 149 -6.05 -7.12 17.72
C LYS A 149 -4.75 -7.71 18.29
N ASP A 150 -4.32 -7.20 19.44
CA ASP A 150 -3.18 -7.73 20.20
C ASP A 150 -1.90 -7.85 19.37
N TRP A 151 -1.67 -6.92 18.42
CA TRP A 151 -0.50 -6.93 17.55
C TRP A 151 0.77 -6.72 18.35
N LYS A 152 1.65 -7.72 18.33
CA LYS A 152 2.90 -7.70 19.08
C LYS A 152 4.06 -7.16 18.22
N ARG A 153 5.04 -6.57 18.90
CA ARG A 153 6.21 -6.01 18.23
C ARG A 153 7.01 -7.04 17.43
N GLU A 154 7.14 -8.24 17.96
CA GLU A 154 7.84 -9.37 17.34
C GLU A 154 7.15 -9.91 16.07
N TYR A 155 5.90 -9.52 15.81
CA TYR A 155 5.19 -9.89 14.59
C TYR A 155 5.66 -9.12 13.36
N GLU A 156 6.42 -8.01 13.55
CA GLU A 156 6.84 -7.12 12.48
C GLU A 156 5.65 -6.56 11.68
N GLY A 157 5.82 -6.24 10.38
CA GLY A 157 4.72 -5.81 9.52
C GLY A 157 4.21 -4.40 9.78
N TYR A 158 5.00 -3.57 10.45
CA TYR A 158 4.73 -2.15 10.64
C TYR A 158 4.71 -1.44 9.28
N LEU A 159 3.84 -0.45 9.12
CA LEU A 159 3.94 0.46 7.98
C LEU A 159 5.12 1.39 8.22
N GLU A 160 6.11 1.28 7.37
CA GLU A 160 7.30 2.12 7.42
C GLU A 160 7.20 3.23 6.38
N PHE A 161 7.49 4.48 6.76
CA PHE A 161 7.74 5.60 5.86
C PHE A 161 9.24 5.88 5.79
N TRP A 162 9.73 6.20 4.60
CA TRP A 162 11.14 6.34 4.33
C TRP A 162 11.48 7.61 3.54
N ASP A 163 12.50 8.32 3.99
CA ASP A 163 13.24 9.27 3.16
C ASP A 163 14.29 8.49 2.37
N MET A 164 14.08 8.36 1.06
CA MET A 164 14.99 7.59 0.20
C MET A 164 16.19 8.40 -0.30
N GLU A 165 16.21 9.72 -0.14
CA GLU A 165 17.37 10.54 -0.38
C GLU A 165 18.44 10.28 0.69
N THR A 166 18.04 10.36 1.96
CA THR A 166 18.93 10.09 3.11
C THR A 166 18.97 8.62 3.53
N LYS A 167 18.09 7.77 2.98
CA LYS A 167 17.88 6.35 3.37
C LYS A 167 17.53 6.19 4.86
N ARG A 168 16.79 7.13 5.37
CA ARG A 168 16.34 7.15 6.76
C ARG A 168 14.88 6.72 6.85
N GLN A 169 14.60 5.80 7.79
CA GLN A 169 13.23 5.51 8.19
C GLN A 169 12.67 6.70 8.97
N LEU A 170 11.53 7.23 8.52
CA LEU A 170 10.85 8.37 9.12
C LEU A 170 9.87 7.91 10.20
N GLU A 171 9.06 6.91 9.86
CA GLU A 171 8.00 6.39 10.72
C GLU A 171 7.96 4.88 10.72
N ASN A 172 7.38 4.33 11.79
CA ASN A 172 7.18 2.91 12.00
C ASN A 172 5.83 2.68 12.70
N ILE A 173 4.77 2.57 11.90
CA ILE A 173 3.38 2.59 12.36
C ILE A 173 2.88 1.16 12.55
N ALA A 174 2.53 0.80 13.80
CA ALA A 174 1.98 -0.50 14.12
C ALA A 174 0.60 -0.70 13.46
N PRO A 175 0.32 -1.85 12.81
CA PRO A 175 -0.94 -2.12 12.13
C PRO A 175 -2.02 -2.61 13.13
N VAL A 176 -2.27 -1.86 14.20
CA VAL A 176 -3.18 -2.26 15.27
C VAL A 176 -4.65 -2.11 14.89
N PHE A 177 -5.52 -2.78 15.64
CA PHE A 177 -6.96 -2.77 15.42
C PHE A 177 -7.56 -1.37 15.46
N ASN A 178 -8.45 -1.07 14.52
CA ASN A 178 -9.15 0.21 14.36
C ASN A 178 -8.25 1.45 14.18
N ARG A 179 -7.02 1.23 13.69
CA ARG A 179 -6.11 2.33 13.29
C ARG A 179 -6.25 2.59 11.82
N ALA A 180 -6.62 3.82 11.47
CA ALA A 180 -6.52 4.30 10.09
C ALA A 180 -5.21 5.07 9.89
N VAL A 181 -4.62 4.93 8.70
CA VAL A 181 -3.50 5.75 8.24
C VAL A 181 -3.90 6.34 6.90
N ILE A 182 -3.92 7.67 6.82
CA ILE A 182 -4.12 8.40 5.57
C ILE A 182 -2.78 9.03 5.21
N PHE A 183 -2.32 8.88 3.98
CA PHE A 183 -1.09 9.50 3.52
C PHE A 183 -1.17 9.89 2.05
N GLU A 184 -0.46 10.97 1.74
CA GLU A 184 -0.34 11.49 0.38
C GLU A 184 0.49 10.55 -0.48
N THR A 185 0.08 10.38 -1.75
CA THR A 185 0.85 9.64 -2.76
C THR A 185 1.50 10.60 -3.73
N ASN A 186 2.83 10.61 -3.72
CA ASN A 186 3.69 11.41 -4.59
C ASN A 186 5.03 10.70 -4.81
N GLU A 187 5.97 11.36 -5.50
CA GLU A 187 7.27 10.77 -5.87
C GLU A 187 8.21 10.51 -4.69
N ILE A 188 7.89 11.03 -3.50
CA ILE A 188 8.71 10.90 -2.30
C ILE A 188 8.03 10.13 -1.16
N SER A 189 6.77 9.75 -1.30
CA SER A 189 6.00 9.04 -0.27
C SER A 189 6.34 7.54 -0.22
N TYR A 190 7.63 7.24 -0.04
CA TYR A 190 8.13 5.87 0.05
C TYR A 190 7.62 5.16 1.29
N HIS A 191 6.95 4.04 1.07
CA HIS A 191 6.34 3.26 2.15
C HIS A 191 6.37 1.76 1.87
N GLY A 192 6.15 0.96 2.92
CA GLY A 192 6.11 -0.50 2.82
C GLY A 192 6.15 -1.16 4.19
N HIS A 193 6.31 -2.48 4.19
CA HIS A 193 6.66 -3.27 5.37
C HIS A 193 7.68 -4.33 4.95
N PRO A 194 8.94 -3.92 4.74
CA PRO A 194 9.96 -4.74 4.09
C PRO A 194 10.44 -5.91 4.97
N ARG A 195 10.20 -5.86 6.27
CA ARG A 195 10.54 -6.93 7.19
C ARG A 195 9.53 -8.06 7.08
N LYS A 196 10.04 -9.29 7.01
CA LYS A 196 9.19 -10.47 6.97
C LYS A 196 8.38 -10.57 8.24
N LEU A 197 7.08 -10.82 8.08
CA LEU A 197 6.22 -11.14 9.20
C LEU A 197 6.71 -12.40 9.92
N ASN A 198 6.60 -12.39 11.25
CA ASN A 198 6.88 -13.51 12.14
C ASN A 198 5.63 -13.81 12.97
N LEU A 199 4.69 -14.49 12.35
CA LEU A 199 3.34 -14.69 12.90
C LEU A 199 3.10 -16.11 13.35
N PRO A 200 2.35 -16.31 14.44
CA PRO A 200 1.77 -17.62 14.75
C PRO A 200 0.87 -18.09 13.60
N PRO A 201 0.67 -19.41 13.42
CA PRO A 201 -0.07 -19.98 12.29
C PRO A 201 -1.48 -19.41 12.07
N GLU A 202 -2.17 -19.04 13.14
CA GLU A 202 -3.56 -18.53 13.08
C GLU A 202 -3.63 -17.01 12.86
N VAL A 203 -2.51 -16.32 12.96
CA VAL A 203 -2.48 -14.85 12.87
C VAL A 203 -2.13 -14.41 11.46
N THR A 204 -2.86 -13.44 10.96
CA THR A 204 -2.57 -12.79 9.68
C THR A 204 -2.64 -11.27 9.85
N ARG A 205 -1.88 -10.53 9.05
CA ARG A 205 -1.94 -9.07 9.01
C ARG A 205 -3.05 -8.63 8.06
N LYS A 206 -4.12 -8.07 8.62
CA LYS A 206 -5.33 -7.65 7.90
C LYS A 206 -5.38 -6.13 7.76
N SER A 207 -5.75 -5.66 6.58
CA SER A 207 -6.07 -4.26 6.35
C SER A 207 -7.09 -4.10 5.22
N LEU A 208 -7.85 -2.99 5.26
CA LEU A 208 -8.63 -2.48 4.15
C LEU A 208 -7.87 -1.30 3.54
N ALA A 209 -7.85 -1.21 2.22
CA ALA A 209 -7.17 -0.16 1.49
C ALA A 209 -8.11 0.54 0.51
N VAL A 210 -8.17 1.86 0.59
CA VAL A 210 -8.93 2.73 -0.31
C VAL A 210 -8.00 3.79 -0.87
N TYR A 211 -8.16 4.09 -2.16
CA TYR A 211 -7.35 5.08 -2.84
C TYR A 211 -8.23 6.19 -3.39
N TYR A 212 -7.76 7.43 -3.27
CA TYR A 212 -8.47 8.59 -3.80
C TYR A 212 -7.65 9.29 -4.87
N TYR A 213 -8.37 9.84 -5.82
CA TYR A 213 -7.82 10.45 -7.03
C TYR A 213 -8.37 11.86 -7.20
N THR A 214 -7.76 12.64 -8.10
CA THR A 214 -8.31 13.90 -8.62
C THR A 214 -8.11 13.95 -10.13
N LYS A 215 -8.95 14.74 -10.84
CA LYS A 215 -8.77 14.95 -12.28
C LYS A 215 -7.49 15.72 -12.59
N GLU A 216 -7.19 16.69 -11.73
CA GLU A 216 -6.05 17.58 -11.89
C GLU A 216 -5.15 17.50 -10.64
N ARG A 217 -3.89 17.82 -10.84
CA ARG A 217 -2.89 17.95 -9.79
C ARG A 217 -2.05 19.19 -10.12
N GLU A 218 -1.56 19.90 -9.11
CA GLU A 218 -0.71 21.07 -9.31
C GLU A 218 0.53 20.72 -10.14
N GLU A 219 0.95 21.62 -11.07
CA GLU A 219 2.03 21.35 -12.03
C GLU A 219 3.37 20.98 -11.38
N ILE A 220 3.62 21.48 -10.17
CA ILE A 220 4.85 21.20 -9.40
C ILE A 220 4.96 19.72 -9.03
N ASP A 221 3.82 19.04 -8.91
CA ASP A 221 3.71 17.64 -8.47
C ASP A 221 3.46 16.66 -9.64
N THR A 222 3.42 17.11 -10.88
CA THR A 222 3.14 16.26 -12.04
C THR A 222 4.40 15.55 -12.52
N ALA A 223 4.63 14.35 -12.02
CA ALA A 223 5.58 13.43 -12.62
C ALA A 223 4.99 12.77 -13.88
N MET A 224 5.84 12.28 -14.77
CA MET A 224 5.41 11.40 -15.86
C MET A 224 4.74 10.14 -15.31
N GLU A 225 3.73 9.62 -16.02
CA GLU A 225 3.04 8.37 -15.64
C GLU A 225 4.05 7.23 -15.39
N HIS A 226 3.97 6.63 -14.22
CA HIS A 226 4.78 5.48 -13.85
C HIS A 226 3.97 4.44 -13.06
N ASN A 227 4.42 3.20 -13.14
CA ASN A 227 3.96 2.13 -12.26
C ASN A 227 4.60 2.24 -10.88
N THR A 228 4.16 1.39 -9.93
CA THR A 228 4.79 1.27 -8.62
C THR A 228 6.32 1.12 -8.75
N ILE A 229 7.06 2.01 -8.07
CA ILE A 229 8.53 2.05 -8.12
C ILE A 229 9.07 1.56 -6.78
N PHE A 230 9.74 0.41 -6.79
CA PHE A 230 10.36 -0.17 -5.61
C PHE A 230 11.77 0.36 -5.40
N LYS A 231 12.12 0.65 -4.15
CA LYS A 231 13.47 1.08 -3.74
C LYS A 231 13.98 0.20 -2.61
N GLN A 232 15.30 0.18 -2.47
CA GLN A 232 15.95 -0.64 -1.47
C GLN A 232 16.37 0.18 -0.27
N THR A 233 16.02 -0.31 0.90
CA THR A 233 16.41 0.27 2.17
C THR A 233 17.71 -0.31 2.71
N THR A 234 18.12 -1.51 2.33
CA THR A 234 19.37 -2.17 2.82
C THR A 234 19.95 -3.23 1.86
N GLY A 235 21.29 -3.26 1.72
CA GLY A 235 22.15 -4.40 1.39
C GLY A 235 22.18 -4.97 -0.04
N LEU A 236 23.12 -5.92 -0.26
CA LEU A 236 23.36 -6.66 -1.51
C LEU A 236 22.15 -7.43 -2.05
N SER A 237 21.32 -7.97 -1.15
CA SER A 237 20.08 -8.70 -1.50
C SER A 237 19.11 -7.80 -2.27
N GLY A 238 19.06 -6.56 -1.92
CA GLY A 238 18.26 -5.58 -2.58
C GLY A 238 18.74 -5.25 -4.01
N TYR A 239 20.04 -5.13 -4.27
CA TYR A 239 20.59 -4.91 -5.62
C TYR A 239 20.20 -6.04 -6.59
N VAL A 240 20.20 -7.29 -6.10
CA VAL A 240 19.75 -8.47 -6.86
C VAL A 240 18.25 -8.35 -7.19
N LYS A 241 17.41 -7.95 -6.24
CA LYS A 241 15.96 -7.77 -6.45
C LYS A 241 15.65 -6.71 -7.51
N THR A 242 16.31 -5.55 -7.48
CA THR A 242 16.08 -4.48 -8.49
C THR A 242 16.55 -4.90 -9.87
N SER A 243 17.67 -5.61 -9.96
CA SER A 243 18.15 -6.12 -11.23
C SER A 243 17.21 -7.16 -11.84
N LEU A 244 16.61 -8.01 -11.01
CA LEU A 244 15.62 -9.01 -11.44
C LEU A 244 14.27 -8.38 -11.81
N SER A 245 13.80 -7.34 -11.09
CA SER A 245 12.55 -6.66 -11.42
C SER A 245 12.63 -5.92 -12.76
N ALA A 246 13.76 -5.27 -13.06
CA ALA A 246 13.99 -4.67 -14.37
C ALA A 246 13.94 -5.71 -15.51
N VAL A 247 14.43 -6.92 -15.26
CA VAL A 247 14.36 -8.05 -16.20
C VAL A 247 12.92 -8.51 -16.43
N VAL A 248 12.13 -8.63 -15.36
CA VAL A 248 10.72 -9.07 -15.45
C VAL A 248 9.91 -8.02 -16.25
N THR A 249 10.06 -6.74 -15.93
CA THR A 249 9.34 -5.65 -16.64
C THR A 249 9.70 -5.59 -18.12
N LEU A 250 10.98 -5.79 -18.47
CA LEU A 250 11.42 -5.88 -19.87
C LEU A 250 10.88 -7.15 -20.56
N SER A 251 10.78 -8.27 -19.82
CA SER A 251 10.25 -9.53 -20.35
C SER A 251 8.75 -9.49 -20.64
N GLU A 252 7.97 -8.74 -19.90
CA GLU A 252 6.53 -8.58 -20.13
C GLU A 252 6.22 -7.86 -21.44
N ARG A 253 7.14 -7.02 -21.92
CA ARG A 253 7.02 -6.27 -23.19
C ARG A 253 7.58 -6.99 -24.41
N ALA A 254 8.25 -8.13 -24.24
CA ALA A 254 8.92 -8.86 -25.31
C ALA A 254 8.11 -10.09 -25.79
N SER A 255 8.30 -10.49 -27.07
CA SER A 255 7.73 -11.74 -27.61
C SER A 255 8.32 -12.97 -26.91
N SER A 256 7.61 -14.11 -26.97
CA SER A 256 7.99 -15.34 -26.24
C SER A 256 9.41 -15.88 -26.55
N ALA A 257 9.91 -15.69 -27.77
CA ALA A 257 11.26 -16.08 -28.17
C ALA A 257 12.32 -15.12 -27.58
N ALA A 258 12.05 -13.81 -27.61
CA ALA A 258 12.94 -12.80 -27.04
C ALA A 258 13.00 -12.88 -25.50
N LYS A 259 11.91 -13.38 -24.84
CA LYS A 259 11.87 -13.62 -23.39
C LYS A 259 12.92 -14.65 -22.94
N LYS A 260 13.04 -15.76 -23.69
CA LYS A 260 13.96 -16.84 -23.34
C LYS A 260 15.43 -16.41 -23.48
N ASP A 261 15.75 -15.73 -24.57
CA ASP A 261 17.14 -15.26 -24.84
C ASP A 261 17.56 -14.15 -23.86
N LEU A 262 16.65 -13.22 -23.56
CA LEU A 262 16.89 -12.16 -22.58
C LEU A 262 17.10 -12.74 -21.17
N PHE A 263 16.27 -13.71 -20.76
CA PHE A 263 16.39 -14.35 -19.45
C PHE A 263 17.72 -15.10 -19.30
N GLU A 264 18.14 -15.88 -20.31
CA GLU A 264 19.40 -16.58 -20.30
C GLU A 264 20.61 -15.63 -20.26
N THR A 265 20.59 -14.58 -21.06
CA THR A 265 21.67 -13.57 -21.12
C THR A 265 21.83 -12.83 -19.78
N LEU A 266 20.72 -12.43 -19.17
CA LEU A 266 20.73 -11.69 -17.91
C LEU A 266 21.07 -12.59 -16.71
N SER A 267 20.59 -13.82 -16.71
CA SER A 267 20.96 -14.83 -15.71
C SER A 267 22.44 -15.12 -15.73
N ARG A 268 23.06 -15.28 -16.91
CA ARG A 268 24.51 -15.47 -17.06
C ARG A 268 25.31 -14.25 -16.57
N ARG A 269 24.86 -13.02 -16.92
CA ARG A 269 25.53 -11.77 -16.46
C ARG A 269 25.45 -11.60 -14.95
N LEU A 270 24.29 -11.90 -14.34
CA LEU A 270 24.10 -11.82 -12.90
C LEU A 270 24.94 -12.85 -12.15
N PHE A 271 24.99 -14.10 -12.63
CA PHE A 271 25.78 -15.17 -12.06
C PHE A 271 27.30 -14.86 -12.10
N ARG A 272 27.79 -14.29 -13.21
CA ARG A 272 29.19 -13.86 -13.34
C ARG A 272 29.54 -12.72 -12.38
N LYS A 273 28.62 -11.74 -12.22
CA LYS A 273 28.83 -10.60 -11.32
C LYS A 273 28.85 -11.02 -9.84
N ILE A 274 27.98 -11.98 -9.46
CA ILE A 274 27.97 -12.57 -8.11
C ILE A 274 29.26 -13.34 -7.82
N LYS A 275 29.85 -14.00 -8.83
CA LYS A 275 31.13 -14.75 -8.71
C LYS A 275 32.38 -13.90 -8.94
N GLY A 276 32.27 -12.59 -9.17
CA GLY A 276 33.43 -11.72 -9.42
C GLY A 276 34.18 -12.01 -10.71
N LEU A 277 33.56 -12.68 -11.70
CA LEU A 277 34.18 -13.03 -12.96
C LEU A 277 34.24 -11.87 -13.96
N PRO A 278 35.29 -11.69 -14.76
CA PRO A 278 35.44 -10.58 -15.71
C PRO A 278 34.37 -10.61 -16.81
N ARG A 279 34.10 -9.43 -17.41
CA ARG A 279 33.19 -9.30 -18.57
C ARG A 279 33.76 -10.00 -19.77
N GLU A 280 32.93 -10.77 -20.50
CA GLU A 280 33.31 -11.20 -21.86
C GLU A 280 33.31 -9.99 -22.78
N ASN A 281 34.45 -9.63 -23.32
CA ASN A 281 34.51 -8.71 -24.46
C ASN A 281 34.02 -9.48 -25.70
N LYS A 282 32.94 -8.93 -26.31
CA LYS A 282 32.60 -9.28 -27.70
C LYS A 282 33.40 -8.39 -28.62
#